data_7e0f74119cf3642a25265e18e5ac28f7
#
_entry.id   7e0f74119cf3642a25265e18e5ac28f7
#
_cell.length_a   1.000
_cell.length_b   1.000
_cell.length_c   1.000
_cell.angle_alpha   90.00
_cell.angle_beta   90.00
_cell.angle_gamma   90.00
#
_symmetry.space_group_name_H-M   'P 1'
#
loop_
_entity.id
_entity.type
_entity.pdbx_description
1 polymer ?
#
loop_
_entity_poly.entity_id
_entity_poly.type
_entity_poly.pdbx_seq_one_letter_code
_entity_poly.pdbx_strand_id
1 'polypeptide(L)' 'MQIYLYQLRKEKGITQKELARKLGISETAYRQKERGQRAFTQDEMFFLHSYFDKPLQEIFLPRKSPKR' A
#
# COMPACT_ATOMS: atom_id res chain seq x y z
N MET A 1 3.22 0.07 10.02
CA MET A 1 3.35 -0.70 8.79
C MET A 1 1.99 -1.12 8.29
N GLN A 2 1.82 -1.08 6.98
CA GLN A 2 0.57 -1.55 6.36
C GLN A 2 0.64 -3.05 6.20
N ILE A 3 0.38 -3.76 7.29
CA ILE A 3 0.64 -5.18 7.34
C ILE A 3 -0.30 -5.99 6.43
N TYR A 4 -1.56 -5.57 6.28
CA TYR A 4 -2.47 -6.29 5.40
C TYR A 4 -2.03 -6.18 3.95
N LEU A 5 -1.59 -4.99 3.54
CA LEU A 5 -1.08 -4.80 2.19
C LEU A 5 0.17 -5.64 1.97
N TYR A 6 1.06 -5.66 2.95
CA TYR A 6 2.26 -6.49 2.88
C TYR A 6 1.89 -7.96 2.67
N GLN A 7 0.94 -8.47 3.45
CA GLN A 7 0.53 -9.87 3.35
C GLN A 7 -0.09 -10.18 2.00
N LEU A 8 -0.96 -9.29 1.51
CA LEU A 8 -1.57 -9.49 0.19
C LEU A 8 -0.52 -9.53 -0.91
N ARG A 9 0.44 -8.62 -0.83
CA ARG A 9 1.52 -8.57 -1.81
C ARG A 9 2.31 -9.88 -1.79
N LYS A 10 2.66 -10.36 -0.60
CA LYS A 10 3.42 -11.59 -0.48
C LYS A 10 2.63 -12.80 -0.98
N GLU A 11 1.34 -12.84 -0.68
CA GLU A 11 0.50 -13.94 -1.15
C GLU A 11 0.46 -14.00 -2.67
N LYS A 12 0.48 -12.85 -3.31
CA LYS A 12 0.44 -12.78 -4.76
C LYS A 12 1.82 -12.94 -5.39
N GLY A 13 2.87 -12.99 -4.58
CA GLY A 13 4.22 -13.11 -5.09
C GLY A 13 4.71 -11.89 -5.83
N ILE A 14 4.23 -10.72 -5.47
CA ILE A 14 4.57 -9.47 -6.15
C ILE A 14 5.63 -8.74 -5.34
N THR A 15 6.70 -8.30 -6.03
CA THR A 15 7.75 -7.55 -5.36
C THR A 15 7.33 -6.09 -5.16
N GLN A 16 8.00 -5.44 -4.23
CA GLN A 16 7.77 -4.01 -4.02
C GLN A 16 8.07 -3.21 -5.29
N LYS A 17 9.10 -3.63 -6.02
CA LYS A 17 9.47 -2.94 -7.26
C LYS A 17 8.37 -3.07 -8.29
N GLU A 18 7.78 -4.25 -8.42
CA GLU A 18 6.71 -4.46 -9.37
C GLU A 18 5.49 -3.61 -9.04
N LEU A 19 5.11 -3.59 -7.78
CA LEU A 19 3.92 -2.85 -7.38
C LEU A 19 4.16 -1.35 -7.51
N ALA A 20 5.38 -0.89 -7.18
CA ALA A 20 5.73 0.51 -7.36
C ALA A 20 5.58 0.91 -8.83
N ARG A 21 6.05 0.06 -9.74
CA ARG A 21 5.95 0.35 -11.16
C ARG A 21 4.50 0.46 -11.60
N LYS A 22 3.65 -0.43 -11.11
CA LYS A 22 2.22 -0.37 -11.44
C LYS A 22 1.56 0.90 -10.92
N LEU A 23 2.03 1.39 -9.80
CA LEU A 23 1.51 2.63 -9.22
C LEU A 23 2.15 3.88 -9.83
N GLY A 24 3.21 3.71 -10.62
CA GLY A 24 3.90 4.85 -11.21
C GLY A 24 4.77 5.62 -10.24
N ILE A 25 5.28 4.96 -9.21
CA ILE A 25 6.14 5.61 -8.21
C ILE A 25 7.44 4.81 -8.10
N SER A 26 8.41 5.42 -7.43
CA SER A 26 9.69 4.74 -7.23
C SER A 26 9.55 3.61 -6.20
N GLU A 27 10.46 2.66 -6.26
CA GLU A 27 10.47 1.59 -5.28
C GLU A 27 10.67 2.13 -3.87
N THR A 28 11.54 3.13 -3.74
CA THR A 28 11.78 3.75 -2.44
C THR A 28 10.50 4.38 -1.89
N ALA A 29 9.77 5.11 -2.73
CA ALA A 29 8.51 5.72 -2.30
C ALA A 29 7.51 4.64 -1.88
N TYR A 30 7.40 3.57 -2.65
CA TYR A 30 6.48 2.50 -2.29
C TYR A 30 6.86 1.88 -0.96
N ARG A 31 8.17 1.61 -0.76
CA ARG A 31 8.63 1.01 0.47
C ARG A 31 8.27 1.86 1.68
N GLN A 32 8.45 3.17 1.55
CA GLN A 32 8.11 4.08 2.64
C GLN A 32 6.61 4.06 2.93
N LYS A 33 5.80 3.97 1.88
CA LYS A 33 4.34 3.95 2.07
C LYS A 33 3.89 2.64 2.70
N GLU A 34 4.48 1.53 2.29
CA GLU A 34 4.12 0.24 2.89
C GLU A 34 4.54 0.19 4.36
N ARG A 35 5.64 0.84 4.71
CA ARG A 35 6.09 0.90 6.10
C ARG A 35 5.29 1.86 6.96
N GLY A 36 4.44 2.67 6.34
CA GLY A 36 3.67 3.65 7.08
C GLY A 36 4.39 4.96 7.30
N GLN A 37 5.53 5.15 6.66
CA GLN A 37 6.29 6.39 6.79
C GLN A 37 5.71 7.50 5.91
N ARG A 38 4.98 7.14 4.87
CA ARG A 38 4.29 8.08 3.98
C ARG A 38 2.90 7.52 3.68
N ALA A 39 1.96 8.42 3.47
CA ALA A 39 0.60 8.01 3.16
C ALA A 39 0.46 7.64 1.69
N PHE A 40 -0.37 6.66 1.40
CA PHE A 40 -0.80 6.42 0.02
C PHE A 40 -1.75 7.53 -0.39
N THR A 41 -1.68 7.92 -1.66
CA THR A 41 -2.66 8.84 -2.20
C THR A 41 -3.98 8.12 -2.42
N GLN A 42 -5.03 8.91 -2.58
CA GLN A 42 -6.34 8.34 -2.86
C GLN A 42 -6.33 7.52 -4.15
N ASP A 43 -5.68 8.04 -5.19
CA ASP A 43 -5.60 7.31 -6.46
C ASP A 43 -4.86 5.99 -6.30
N GLU A 44 -3.79 5.99 -5.51
CA GLU A 44 -3.04 4.77 -5.26
C GLU A 44 -3.89 3.76 -4.50
N MET A 45 -4.66 4.23 -3.53
CA MET A 45 -5.52 3.35 -2.76
C MET A 45 -6.61 2.73 -3.64
N PHE A 46 -7.20 3.52 -4.51
CA PHE A 46 -8.22 3.00 -5.43
C PHE A 46 -7.62 1.99 -6.40
N PHE A 47 -6.41 2.25 -6.88
CA PHE A 47 -5.75 1.28 -7.74
C PHE A 47 -5.57 -0.04 -7.01
N LEU A 48 -5.06 0.00 -5.79
CA LEU A 48 -4.80 -1.22 -5.03
C LEU A 48 -6.08 -1.93 -4.66
N HIS A 49 -7.13 -1.18 -4.37
CA HIS A 49 -8.45 -1.75 -4.11
C HIS A 49 -8.91 -2.60 -5.30
N SER A 50 -8.79 -2.06 -6.49
CA SER A 50 -9.18 -2.79 -7.71
C SER A 50 -8.23 -3.94 -7.99
N TYR A 51 -6.94 -3.70 -7.82
CA TYR A 51 -5.92 -4.68 -8.15
C TYR A 51 -6.04 -5.94 -7.29
N PHE A 52 -6.26 -5.76 -6.01
CA PHE A 52 -6.37 -6.89 -5.09
C PHE A 52 -7.80 -7.37 -4.92
N ASP A 53 -8.77 -6.64 -5.46
CA ASP A 53 -10.19 -6.99 -5.37
C ASP A 53 -10.61 -7.16 -3.91
N LYS A 54 -10.25 -6.20 -3.08
CA LYS A 54 -10.56 -6.21 -1.66
C LYS A 54 -11.02 -4.83 -1.23
N PRO A 55 -11.92 -4.76 -0.23
CA PRO A 55 -12.29 -3.44 0.32
C PRO A 55 -11.08 -2.74 0.89
N LEU A 56 -11.12 -1.41 0.93
CA LEU A 56 -10.00 -0.63 1.41
C LEU A 56 -9.61 -1.00 2.84
N GLN A 57 -10.58 -1.27 3.69
CA GLN A 57 -10.28 -1.59 5.07
C GLN A 57 -9.62 -2.95 5.26
N GLU A 58 -9.60 -3.78 4.22
CA GLU A 58 -8.88 -5.06 4.26
C GLU A 58 -7.48 -4.94 3.66
N ILE A 59 -7.14 -3.77 3.13
CA ILE A 59 -5.82 -3.54 2.55
C ILE A 59 -5.03 -2.58 3.42
N PHE A 60 -5.69 -1.56 3.95
CA PHE A 60 -5.02 -0.48 4.64
C PHE A 60 -5.47 -0.38 6.08
N LEU A 61 -4.49 -0.13 6.95
CA LEU A 61 -4.77 0.23 8.33
C LEU A 61 -4.72 1.73 8.46
N PRO A 62 -5.54 2.32 9.34
CA PRO A 62 -5.43 3.75 9.58
C PRO A 62 -4.05 4.08 10.08
N ARG A 63 -3.49 5.18 9.60
CA ARG A 63 -2.22 5.66 10.10
C ARG A 63 -2.45 6.28 11.46
N LYS A 64 -1.47 6.07 12.35
CA LYS A 64 -1.56 6.67 13.66
C LYS A 64 -1.51 8.18 13.51
N SER A 65 -2.49 8.84 14.07
CA SER A 65 -2.56 10.30 14.01
C SER A 65 -1.95 10.90 15.25
N PRO A 66 -1.38 12.09 15.14
CA PRO A 66 -0.94 12.80 16.34
C PRO A 66 -2.13 13.08 17.23
N LYS A 67 -1.88 13.07 18.52
CA LYS A 67 -2.94 13.43 19.45
C LYS A 67 -3.27 14.90 19.30
N ARG A 68 -4.51 15.19 19.36
CA ARG A 68 -4.96 16.58 19.36
C ARG A 68 -5.08 17.11 20.75
#